data_6a5e9b5eb3894e8e6adadf7ea3c4a953
#
_entry.id   6a5e9b5eb3894e8e6adadf7ea3c4a953
#
_cell.length_a   1.000
_cell.length_b   1.000
_cell.length_c   1.000
_cell.angle_alpha   90.00
_cell.angle_beta   90.00
_cell.angle_gamma   90.00
#
_symmetry.space_group_name_H-M   'P 1'
#
loop_
_entity.id
_entity.type
_entity.pdbx_description
1 polymer ?
#
loop_
_entity_poly.entity_id
_entity_poly.type
_entity_poly.pdbx_seq_one_letter_code
_entity_poly.pdbx_strand_id
1 'polypeptide(L)'
;LLHFLERLNGCESIEKKITESLTDICTFYKFKKGFVYQTDGFRYFFLKETVGNEDHSLKLRFEMNEMTKIHSDRMRVKNRPFYASRNDDNSLVDIDVLDFHKTDSLLVRQFEDSEGKIIGFVGFADREDITPFTDEELQAIYLLLGALSKEVAVREYKEREVRASNTLGSIMNNMGVDIYVNSFDSHDMLYVNESMAAPYGGIEHFEGKKCWQALYKDKTGECEFCPKKHLIDENGQPTKVYSWD
;
A
#
# COMPACT_ATOMS: atom_id res chain seq x y z
N LEU A 1 -5.59 -7.73 24.05
CA LEU A 1 -6.39 -7.32 22.88
C LEU A 1 -6.75 -5.84 22.92
N LEU A 2 -7.32 -5.33 24.03
CA LEU A 2 -7.76 -3.93 24.15
C LEU A 2 -6.59 -2.96 23.95
N HIS A 3 -5.48 -3.18 24.64
CA HIS A 3 -4.28 -2.35 24.54
C HIS A 3 -3.67 -2.35 23.13
N PHE A 4 -3.70 -3.48 22.42
CA PHE A 4 -3.29 -3.59 21.01
C PHE A 4 -4.17 -2.73 20.08
N LEU A 5 -5.50 -2.81 20.25
CA LEU A 5 -6.44 -2.04 19.44
C LEU A 5 -6.35 -0.52 19.72
N GLU A 6 -6.14 -0.12 20.99
CA GLU A 6 -5.90 1.27 21.37
C GLU A 6 -4.65 1.82 20.69
N ARG A 7 -3.58 1.04 20.62
CA ARG A 7 -2.33 1.43 19.95
C ARG A 7 -2.52 1.61 18.44
N LEU A 8 -3.22 0.69 17.77
CA LEU A 8 -3.53 0.84 16.35
C LEU A 8 -4.32 2.11 16.03
N ASN A 9 -5.17 2.57 16.96
CA ASN A 9 -5.94 3.79 16.80
C ASN A 9 -5.19 5.08 17.23
N GLY A 10 -3.96 4.96 17.74
CA GLY A 10 -3.15 6.10 18.19
C GLY A 10 -2.67 7.01 17.04
N CYS A 11 -2.09 8.18 17.40
CA CYS A 11 -1.58 9.16 16.43
C CYS A 11 -0.12 8.91 15.97
N GLU A 12 0.43 7.72 16.19
CA GLU A 12 1.80 7.39 15.82
C GLU A 12 1.95 7.07 14.31
N SER A 13 3.19 7.05 13.81
CA SER A 13 3.45 6.63 12.43
C SER A 13 3.00 5.18 12.20
N ILE A 14 2.57 4.89 10.97
CA ILE A 14 2.06 3.54 10.62
C ILE A 14 3.16 2.49 10.78
N GLU A 15 4.41 2.81 10.43
CA GLU A 15 5.57 1.92 10.60
C GLU A 15 5.76 1.54 12.07
N LYS A 16 5.72 2.53 12.96
CA LYS A 16 5.87 2.29 14.39
C LYS A 16 4.75 1.40 14.93
N LYS A 17 3.52 1.67 14.54
CA LYS A 17 2.35 0.84 14.90
C LYS A 17 2.52 -0.62 14.48
N ILE A 18 2.97 -0.84 13.24
CA ILE A 18 3.20 -2.20 12.72
C ILE A 18 4.29 -2.91 13.52
N THR A 19 5.46 -2.28 13.69
CA THR A 19 6.60 -2.87 14.40
C THR A 19 6.26 -3.19 15.85
N GLU A 20 5.62 -2.28 16.58
CA GLU A 20 5.21 -2.50 17.95
C GLU A 20 4.13 -3.60 18.06
N SER A 21 3.18 -3.63 17.12
CA SER A 21 2.16 -4.67 17.06
C SER A 21 2.75 -6.06 16.79
N LEU A 22 3.73 -6.16 15.91
CA LEU A 22 4.48 -7.41 15.69
C LEU A 22 5.22 -7.83 16.97
N THR A 23 5.86 -6.89 17.65
CA THR A 23 6.59 -7.14 18.90
C THR A 23 5.65 -7.64 20.02
N ASP A 24 4.49 -6.99 20.18
CA ASP A 24 3.51 -7.39 21.21
C ASP A 24 2.99 -8.82 20.96
N ILE A 25 2.66 -9.16 19.71
CA ILE A 25 2.19 -10.50 19.35
C ILE A 25 3.28 -11.53 19.52
N CYS A 26 4.52 -11.24 19.10
CA CYS A 26 5.67 -12.10 19.33
C CYS A 26 5.85 -12.39 20.83
N THR A 27 5.84 -11.36 21.65
CA THR A 27 6.01 -11.50 23.10
C THR A 27 4.89 -12.31 23.75
N PHE A 28 3.63 -12.01 23.40
CA PHE A 28 2.47 -12.65 24.01
C PHE A 28 2.35 -14.13 23.64
N TYR A 29 2.51 -14.46 22.36
CA TYR A 29 2.39 -15.83 21.84
C TYR A 29 3.71 -16.58 21.75
N LYS A 30 4.81 -15.97 22.22
CA LYS A 30 6.16 -16.55 22.26
C LYS A 30 6.72 -16.94 20.89
N PHE A 31 6.50 -16.12 19.90
CA PHE A 31 7.17 -16.25 18.61
C PHE A 31 8.52 -15.52 18.64
N LYS A 32 9.53 -16.10 18.01
CA LYS A 32 10.85 -15.47 17.87
C LYS A 32 10.84 -14.39 16.83
N LYS A 33 10.03 -14.54 15.78
CA LYS A 33 10.05 -13.65 14.62
C LYS A 33 8.64 -13.22 14.24
N GLY A 34 8.47 -11.94 13.92
CA GLY A 34 7.30 -11.39 13.29
C GLY A 34 7.68 -10.72 11.97
N PHE A 35 6.83 -10.76 10.96
CA PHE A 35 7.16 -10.22 9.64
C PHE A 35 5.95 -9.76 8.85
N VAL A 36 6.20 -8.81 7.94
CA VAL A 36 5.26 -8.37 6.91
C VAL A 36 5.93 -8.45 5.55
N TYR A 37 5.32 -9.18 4.63
CA TYR A 37 5.67 -9.16 3.21
C TYR A 37 4.62 -8.42 2.41
N GLN A 38 5.06 -7.63 1.44
CA GLN A 38 4.20 -6.92 0.51
C GLN A 38 4.66 -7.14 -0.93
N THR A 39 3.70 -7.19 -1.87
CA THR A 39 4.00 -7.34 -3.29
C THR A 39 4.39 -6.01 -3.94
N ASP A 40 5.26 -6.07 -4.97
CA ASP A 40 5.50 -4.96 -5.90
C ASP A 40 4.34 -4.77 -6.91
N GLY A 41 3.34 -5.66 -6.84
CA GLY A 41 2.21 -5.68 -7.77
C GLY A 41 2.46 -6.49 -9.05
N PHE A 42 3.70 -6.95 -9.30
CA PHE A 42 4.10 -7.61 -10.55
C PHE A 42 4.58 -9.05 -10.33
N ARG A 43 5.69 -9.23 -9.63
CA ARG A 43 6.38 -10.52 -9.59
C ARG A 43 6.82 -10.97 -8.22
N TYR A 44 7.15 -10.05 -7.31
CA TYR A 44 7.82 -10.35 -6.05
C TYR A 44 7.02 -9.92 -4.84
N PHE A 45 7.20 -10.68 -3.74
CA PHE A 45 6.93 -10.24 -2.39
C PHE A 45 8.24 -9.84 -1.71
N PHE A 46 8.24 -8.67 -1.08
CA PHE A 46 9.39 -8.13 -0.37
C PHE A 46 9.11 -8.08 1.13
N LEU A 47 10.10 -8.44 1.92
CA LEU A 47 10.08 -8.22 3.36
C LEU A 47 10.10 -6.72 3.63
N LYS A 48 9.06 -6.20 4.26
CA LYS A 48 8.88 -4.77 4.54
C LYS A 48 9.16 -4.44 5.99
N GLU A 49 8.64 -5.24 6.90
CA GLU A 49 8.81 -5.08 8.34
C GLU A 49 9.18 -6.41 8.96
N THR A 50 10.03 -6.39 9.99
CA THR A 50 10.38 -7.58 10.74
C THR A 50 10.80 -7.23 12.17
N VAL A 51 10.51 -8.14 13.08
CA VAL A 51 11.02 -8.14 14.46
C VAL A 51 11.64 -9.51 14.75
N GLY A 52 12.70 -9.56 15.57
CA GLY A 52 13.36 -10.81 15.96
C GLY A 52 14.08 -11.55 14.83
N ASN A 53 14.40 -10.92 13.70
CA ASN A 53 15.08 -11.54 12.56
C ASN A 53 16.60 -11.23 12.55
N GLU A 54 17.24 -11.29 13.69
CA GLU A 54 18.66 -10.96 13.87
C GLU A 54 19.58 -11.96 13.13
N ASP A 55 19.12 -13.20 12.96
CA ASP A 55 19.80 -14.25 12.20
C ASP A 55 19.63 -14.15 10.67
N HIS A 56 18.89 -13.14 10.18
CA HIS A 56 18.59 -12.93 8.78
C HIS A 56 18.04 -14.16 8.04
N SER A 57 17.35 -15.04 8.74
CA SER A 57 16.81 -16.30 8.18
C SER A 57 15.61 -16.07 7.27
N LEU A 58 14.85 -14.98 7.48
CA LEU A 58 13.75 -14.62 6.59
C LEU A 58 14.26 -14.12 5.25
N LYS A 59 13.70 -14.65 4.16
CA LYS A 59 14.07 -14.21 2.80
C LYS A 59 13.71 -12.74 2.61
N LEU A 60 14.61 -11.93 2.05
CA LEU A 60 14.34 -10.53 1.75
C LEU A 60 13.27 -10.36 0.66
N ARG A 61 13.18 -11.32 -0.25
CA ARG A 61 12.15 -11.40 -1.28
C ARG A 61 11.95 -12.83 -1.76
N PHE A 62 10.78 -13.10 -2.35
CA PHE A 62 10.49 -14.34 -3.09
C PHE A 62 9.50 -14.07 -4.23
N GLU A 63 9.48 -14.96 -5.23
CA GLU A 63 8.58 -14.83 -6.38
C GLU A 63 7.14 -15.22 -6.02
N MET A 64 6.18 -14.51 -6.58
CA MET A 64 4.74 -14.82 -6.40
C MET A 64 4.40 -16.25 -6.81
N ASN A 65 5.05 -16.77 -7.86
CA ASN A 65 4.84 -18.14 -8.34
C ASN A 65 5.29 -19.21 -7.35
N GLU A 66 6.30 -18.92 -6.52
CA GLU A 66 6.74 -19.84 -5.45
C GLU A 66 5.67 -19.93 -4.36
N MET A 67 5.04 -18.79 -4.05
CA MET A 67 3.94 -18.73 -3.07
C MET A 67 2.67 -19.44 -3.57
N THR A 68 2.25 -19.19 -4.80
CA THR A 68 1.03 -19.79 -5.35
C THR A 68 1.08 -21.31 -5.41
N LYS A 69 2.25 -21.89 -5.63
CA LYS A 69 2.40 -23.36 -5.60
C LYS A 69 2.30 -23.95 -4.21
N ILE A 70 2.75 -23.21 -3.20
CA ILE A 70 2.90 -23.73 -1.83
C ILE A 70 1.72 -23.31 -0.94
N HIS A 71 1.12 -22.13 -1.17
CA HIS A 71 0.27 -21.47 -0.19
C HIS A 71 -1.18 -21.18 -0.62
N SER A 72 -1.51 -21.14 -1.92
CA SER A 72 -2.75 -20.48 -2.37
C SER A 72 -4.04 -21.13 -1.87
N ASP A 73 -4.12 -22.45 -1.83
CA ASP A 73 -5.37 -23.13 -1.49
C ASP A 73 -5.48 -23.46 0.01
N ARG A 74 -4.34 -23.58 0.69
CA ARG A 74 -4.25 -23.98 2.10
C ARG A 74 -4.32 -22.81 3.06
N MET A 75 -3.83 -21.62 2.68
CA MET A 75 -3.94 -20.38 3.48
C MET A 75 -5.33 -19.74 3.47
N ARG A 76 -6.22 -20.14 2.56
CA ARG A 76 -7.60 -19.65 2.48
C ARG A 76 -8.58 -20.36 3.42
N VAL A 77 -8.12 -20.78 4.58
CA VAL A 77 -9.03 -21.29 5.61
C VAL A 77 -9.89 -20.12 6.10
N LYS A 78 -11.21 -20.19 5.88
CA LYS A 78 -12.13 -19.14 6.34
C LYS A 78 -12.01 -18.95 7.85
N ASN A 79 -11.78 -17.69 8.25
CA ASN A 79 -11.76 -17.24 9.64
C ASN A 79 -10.64 -17.81 10.53
N ARG A 80 -9.57 -18.32 9.95
CA ARG A 80 -8.39 -18.79 10.69
C ARG A 80 -7.11 -18.35 10.01
N PRO A 81 -6.01 -18.02 10.76
CA PRO A 81 -4.69 -17.93 10.18
C PRO A 81 -4.22 -19.33 9.77
N PHE A 82 -3.36 -19.41 8.78
CA PHE A 82 -2.61 -20.63 8.54
C PHE A 82 -1.62 -20.84 9.69
N TYR A 83 -1.63 -22.01 10.28
CA TYR A 83 -0.62 -22.41 11.29
C TYR A 83 -0.07 -23.79 10.96
N ALA A 84 1.25 -23.90 10.94
CA ALA A 84 1.97 -25.16 10.81
C ALA A 84 3.11 -25.20 11.82
N SER A 85 3.41 -26.40 12.38
CA SER A 85 4.50 -26.63 13.32
C SER A 85 5.04 -28.04 13.14
N ARG A 86 6.37 -28.20 13.18
CA ARG A 86 7.04 -29.52 13.15
C ARG A 86 6.76 -30.33 14.39
N ASN A 87 6.35 -29.68 15.46
CA ASN A 87 6.07 -30.32 16.77
C ASN A 87 4.61 -30.71 16.96
N ASP A 88 3.75 -30.46 15.95
CA ASP A 88 2.31 -30.78 16.02
C ASP A 88 2.05 -32.13 15.32
N ASP A 89 1.82 -33.18 16.09
CA ASP A 89 1.56 -34.54 15.59
C ASP A 89 0.23 -34.66 14.82
N ASN A 90 -0.69 -33.67 14.96
CA ASN A 90 -2.00 -33.68 14.32
C ASN A 90 -2.04 -32.84 13.03
N SER A 91 -0.99 -32.08 12.72
CA SER A 91 -0.94 -31.35 11.48
C SER A 91 -0.53 -32.29 10.34
N LEU A 92 -1.32 -32.28 9.26
CA LEU A 92 -0.80 -32.55 7.93
C LEU A 92 0.18 -31.43 7.65
N VAL A 93 1.37 -31.52 8.26
CA VAL A 93 2.37 -30.49 8.28
C VAL A 93 2.73 -30.18 6.84
N ASP A 94 2.50 -28.98 6.44
CA ASP A 94 3.05 -28.43 5.20
C ASP A 94 4.57 -28.25 5.41
N ILE A 95 5.28 -29.37 5.50
CA ILE A 95 6.75 -29.41 5.65
C ILE A 95 7.39 -28.55 4.57
N ASP A 96 6.85 -28.60 3.34
CA ASP A 96 7.32 -27.79 2.23
C ASP A 96 7.24 -26.28 2.53
N VAL A 97 6.21 -25.84 3.25
CA VAL A 97 6.06 -24.44 3.68
C VAL A 97 7.10 -24.08 4.72
N LEU A 98 7.28 -24.94 5.71
CA LEU A 98 8.26 -24.72 6.78
C LEU A 98 9.69 -24.74 6.23
N ASP A 99 9.98 -25.66 5.31
CA ASP A 99 11.28 -25.74 4.61
C ASP A 99 11.54 -24.52 3.74
N PHE A 100 10.52 -24.03 3.01
CA PHE A 100 10.62 -22.82 2.22
C PHE A 100 11.00 -21.61 3.06
N HIS A 101 10.37 -21.45 4.23
CA HIS A 101 10.64 -20.35 5.16
C HIS A 101 11.79 -20.64 6.12
N LYS A 102 12.37 -21.85 6.11
CA LYS A 102 13.43 -22.29 7.03
C LYS A 102 13.05 -22.06 8.51
N THR A 103 11.87 -22.50 8.88
CA THR A 103 11.30 -22.30 10.22
C THR A 103 10.75 -23.61 10.77
N ASP A 104 10.67 -23.73 12.08
CA ASP A 104 10.07 -24.89 12.78
C ASP A 104 8.57 -24.74 13.01
N SER A 105 8.10 -23.50 13.05
CA SER A 105 6.66 -23.20 13.09
C SER A 105 6.36 -21.88 12.37
N LEU A 106 5.18 -21.81 11.76
CA LEU A 106 4.76 -20.67 10.98
C LEU A 106 3.28 -20.40 11.19
N LEU A 107 2.95 -19.16 11.52
CA LEU A 107 1.59 -18.64 11.56
C LEU A 107 1.51 -17.46 10.60
N VAL A 108 0.58 -17.52 9.63
CA VAL A 108 0.48 -16.51 8.58
C VAL A 108 -0.98 -16.18 8.24
N ARG A 109 -1.22 -14.91 7.98
CA ARG A 109 -2.44 -14.43 7.35
C ARG A 109 -2.09 -13.61 6.10
N GLN A 110 -2.71 -13.95 4.98
CA GLN A 110 -2.69 -13.12 3.78
C GLN A 110 -3.66 -11.95 3.92
N PHE A 111 -3.38 -10.87 3.23
CA PHE A 111 -4.32 -9.76 3.06
C PHE A 111 -4.45 -9.41 1.57
N GLU A 112 -5.63 -8.96 1.22
CA GLU A 112 -6.07 -8.77 -0.16
C GLU A 112 -6.51 -7.32 -0.36
N ASP A 113 -6.45 -6.86 -1.61
CA ASP A 113 -7.05 -5.58 -2.01
C ASP A 113 -8.57 -5.71 -2.19
N SER A 114 -9.21 -4.61 -2.63
CA SER A 114 -10.66 -4.56 -2.89
C SER A 114 -11.14 -5.50 -4.01
N GLU A 115 -10.21 -5.98 -4.85
CA GLU A 115 -10.48 -6.90 -5.96
C GLU A 115 -10.22 -8.36 -5.57
N GLY A 116 -9.79 -8.63 -4.33
CA GLY A 116 -9.46 -9.96 -3.83
C GLY A 116 -8.09 -10.47 -4.29
N LYS A 117 -7.23 -9.59 -4.80
CA LYS A 117 -5.85 -9.92 -5.15
C LYS A 117 -4.97 -9.87 -3.89
N ILE A 118 -4.15 -10.88 -3.68
CA ILE A 118 -3.21 -10.92 -2.56
C ILE A 118 -2.17 -9.81 -2.74
N ILE A 119 -2.08 -8.92 -1.78
CA ILE A 119 -1.13 -7.80 -1.75
C ILE A 119 -0.07 -7.95 -0.66
N GLY A 120 -0.21 -8.95 0.22
CA GLY A 120 0.81 -9.21 1.23
C GLY A 120 0.44 -10.31 2.22
N PHE A 121 1.35 -10.48 3.18
CA PHE A 121 1.26 -11.44 4.28
C PHE A 121 1.76 -10.80 5.55
N VAL A 122 1.09 -11.09 6.64
CA VAL A 122 1.59 -10.86 7.99
C VAL A 122 1.72 -12.20 8.68
N GLY A 123 2.82 -12.42 9.37
CA GLY A 123 3.06 -13.72 9.99
C GLY A 123 4.09 -13.71 11.09
N PHE A 124 4.21 -14.87 11.71
CA PHE A 124 5.09 -15.14 12.84
C PHE A 124 5.74 -16.50 12.67
N ALA A 125 7.00 -16.62 13.09
CA ALA A 125 7.78 -17.83 12.92
C ALA A 125 8.50 -18.21 14.22
N ASP A 126 8.86 -19.50 14.32
CA ASP A 126 9.66 -20.08 15.39
C ASP A 126 9.05 -19.84 16.77
N ARG A 127 7.86 -20.42 17.00
CA ARG A 127 7.20 -20.37 18.29
C ARG A 127 7.95 -21.23 19.30
N GLU A 128 8.28 -20.67 20.47
CA GLU A 128 8.97 -21.39 21.54
C GLU A 128 8.03 -22.30 22.33
N ASP A 129 6.76 -21.94 22.41
CA ASP A 129 5.75 -22.73 23.10
C ASP A 129 5.22 -23.82 22.16
N ILE A 130 5.43 -25.08 22.55
CA ILE A 130 4.99 -26.24 21.79
C ILE A 130 3.54 -26.64 22.07
N THR A 131 2.87 -25.98 23.04
CA THR A 131 1.45 -26.22 23.32
C THR A 131 0.60 -25.88 22.13
N PRO A 132 -0.24 -26.76 21.59
CA PRO A 132 -1.12 -26.45 20.48
C PRO A 132 -2.03 -25.26 20.80
N PHE A 133 -2.30 -24.44 19.80
CA PHE A 133 -3.28 -23.36 19.93
C PHE A 133 -4.68 -23.92 20.07
N THR A 134 -5.48 -23.33 20.97
CA THR A 134 -6.90 -23.57 21.01
C THR A 134 -7.60 -22.84 19.84
N ASP A 135 -8.83 -23.25 19.53
CA ASP A 135 -9.63 -22.59 18.50
C ASP A 135 -9.90 -21.11 18.81
N GLU A 136 -10.13 -20.80 20.10
CA GLU A 136 -10.33 -19.44 20.59
C GLU A 136 -9.08 -18.56 20.42
N GLU A 137 -7.90 -19.11 20.69
CA GLU A 137 -6.62 -18.42 20.48
C GLU A 137 -6.39 -18.14 19.00
N LEU A 138 -6.57 -19.12 18.11
CA LEU A 138 -6.44 -18.94 16.68
C LEU A 138 -7.45 -17.90 16.15
N GLN A 139 -8.67 -17.88 16.67
CA GLN A 139 -9.65 -16.87 16.29
C GLN A 139 -9.26 -15.47 16.78
N ALA A 140 -8.76 -15.34 18.02
CA ALA A 140 -8.25 -14.08 18.55
C ALA A 140 -7.08 -13.54 17.73
N ILE A 141 -6.12 -14.41 17.40
CA ILE A 141 -4.98 -14.07 16.54
C ILE A 141 -5.48 -13.65 15.15
N TYR A 142 -6.45 -14.36 14.57
CA TYR A 142 -7.02 -14.00 13.28
C TYR A 142 -7.57 -12.58 13.25
N LEU A 143 -8.27 -12.16 14.31
CA LEU A 143 -8.81 -10.80 14.43
C LEU A 143 -7.68 -9.77 14.58
N LEU A 144 -6.66 -10.04 15.40
CA LEU A 144 -5.49 -9.19 15.56
C LEU A 144 -4.74 -8.99 14.24
N LEU A 145 -4.46 -10.08 13.55
CA LEU A 145 -3.81 -10.04 12.24
C LEU A 145 -4.67 -9.32 11.19
N GLY A 146 -6.01 -9.39 11.31
CA GLY A 146 -6.92 -8.66 10.47
C GLY A 146 -6.81 -7.16 10.64
N ALA A 147 -6.74 -6.68 11.88
CA ALA A 147 -6.56 -5.27 12.17
C ALA A 147 -5.19 -4.77 11.67
N LEU A 148 -4.12 -5.54 11.93
CA LEU A 148 -2.78 -5.20 11.46
C LEU A 148 -2.68 -5.19 9.93
N SER A 149 -3.27 -6.18 9.26
CA SER A 149 -3.31 -6.25 7.79
C SER A 149 -3.99 -5.02 7.16
N LYS A 150 -5.03 -4.50 7.81
CA LYS A 150 -5.72 -3.28 7.36
C LYS A 150 -4.80 -2.06 7.42
N GLU A 151 -4.03 -1.89 8.50
CA GLU A 151 -3.07 -0.78 8.62
C GLU A 151 -1.98 -0.88 7.55
N VAL A 152 -1.46 -2.08 7.30
CA VAL A 152 -0.48 -2.34 6.24
C VAL A 152 -1.05 -2.00 4.86
N ALA A 153 -2.29 -2.39 4.56
CA ALA A 153 -2.95 -2.11 3.29
C ALA A 153 -3.17 -0.59 3.08
N VAL A 154 -3.55 0.15 4.12
CA VAL A 154 -3.69 1.62 4.06
C VAL A 154 -2.35 2.29 3.75
N ARG A 155 -1.26 1.83 4.38
CA ARG A 155 0.09 2.34 4.08
C ARG A 155 0.45 2.12 2.62
N GLU A 156 0.30 0.90 2.13
CA GLU A 156 0.61 0.55 0.73
C GLU A 156 -0.19 1.41 -0.27
N TYR A 157 -1.47 1.63 -0.01
CA TYR A 157 -2.29 2.49 -0.85
C TYR A 157 -1.73 3.92 -0.93
N LYS A 158 -1.40 4.52 0.22
CA LYS A 158 -0.80 5.86 0.28
C LYS A 158 0.55 5.93 -0.45
N GLU A 159 1.42 4.95 -0.24
CA GLU A 159 2.71 4.91 -0.91
C GLU A 159 2.59 4.76 -2.43
N ARG A 160 1.61 3.98 -2.91
CA ARG A 160 1.32 3.85 -4.35
C ARG A 160 0.80 5.16 -4.94
N GLU A 161 -0.09 5.83 -4.24
CA GLU A 161 -0.64 7.12 -4.67
C GLU A 161 0.48 8.16 -4.79
N VAL A 162 1.35 8.29 -3.79
CA VAL A 162 2.50 9.20 -3.82
C VAL A 162 3.46 8.84 -4.96
N ARG A 163 3.78 7.56 -5.14
CA ARG A 163 4.66 7.11 -6.23
C ARG A 163 4.06 7.41 -7.60
N ALA A 164 2.78 7.15 -7.80
CA ALA A 164 2.09 7.44 -9.05
C ALA A 164 2.09 8.94 -9.35
N SER A 165 1.79 9.78 -8.35
CA SER A 165 1.84 11.24 -8.47
C SER A 165 3.23 11.73 -8.84
N ASN A 166 4.28 11.27 -8.14
CA ASN A 166 5.67 11.65 -8.42
C ASN A 166 6.12 11.20 -9.82
N THR A 167 5.71 10.01 -10.25
CA THR A 167 6.02 9.48 -11.58
C THR A 167 5.36 10.33 -12.66
N LEU A 168 4.07 10.66 -12.51
CA LEU A 168 3.35 11.54 -13.43
C LEU A 168 3.99 12.93 -13.49
N GLY A 169 4.31 13.53 -12.35
CA GLY A 169 5.01 14.81 -12.28
C GLY A 169 6.37 14.77 -13.00
N SER A 170 7.15 13.71 -12.77
CA SER A 170 8.43 13.51 -13.45
C SER A 170 8.28 13.37 -14.97
N ILE A 171 7.30 12.60 -15.43
CA ILE A 171 7.01 12.47 -16.87
C ILE A 171 6.65 13.84 -17.46
N MET A 172 5.71 14.55 -16.84
CA MET A 172 5.26 15.87 -17.32
C MET A 172 6.40 16.91 -17.36
N ASN A 173 7.30 16.89 -16.37
CA ASN A 173 8.45 17.80 -16.36
C ASN A 173 9.49 17.46 -17.44
N ASN A 174 9.59 16.20 -17.86
CA ASN A 174 10.56 15.78 -18.88
C ASN A 174 10.01 15.76 -20.33
N MET A 175 8.73 16.09 -20.54
CA MET A 175 8.13 16.07 -21.89
C MET A 175 8.58 17.22 -22.80
N GLY A 176 9.22 18.27 -22.26
CA GLY A 176 9.68 19.44 -23.03
C GLY A 176 8.56 20.29 -23.62
N VAL A 177 7.36 20.21 -23.04
CA VAL A 177 6.19 21.02 -23.40
C VAL A 177 5.63 21.70 -22.15
N ASP A 178 5.00 22.84 -22.34
CA ASP A 178 4.35 23.58 -21.26
C ASP A 178 3.00 22.94 -20.95
N ILE A 179 2.83 22.48 -19.71
CA ILE A 179 1.63 21.79 -19.26
C ILE A 179 1.03 22.52 -18.06
N TYR A 180 -0.25 22.80 -18.13
CA TYR A 180 -1.04 23.18 -16.96
C TYR A 180 -2.40 22.49 -16.98
N VAL A 181 -2.93 22.29 -15.79
CA VAL A 181 -4.27 21.72 -15.55
C VAL A 181 -5.04 22.71 -14.68
N ASN A 182 -6.25 23.02 -15.07
CA ASN A 182 -7.15 23.84 -14.27
C ASN A 182 -8.51 23.18 -14.10
N SER A 183 -9.20 23.54 -13.02
CA SER A 183 -10.58 23.12 -12.81
C SER A 183 -11.47 23.64 -13.92
N PHE A 184 -12.32 22.77 -14.46
CA PHE A 184 -13.25 23.13 -15.52
C PHE A 184 -14.27 24.17 -15.05
N ASP A 185 -14.82 24.03 -13.84
CA ASP A 185 -15.87 24.90 -13.32
C ASP A 185 -15.33 26.18 -12.70
N SER A 186 -14.34 26.06 -11.82
CA SER A 186 -13.81 27.18 -11.05
C SER A 186 -12.63 27.89 -11.70
N HIS A 187 -12.00 27.31 -12.72
CA HIS A 187 -10.79 27.81 -13.40
C HIS A 187 -9.55 27.87 -12.48
N ASP A 188 -9.60 27.27 -11.29
CA ASP A 188 -8.45 27.24 -10.39
C ASP A 188 -7.32 26.44 -11.00
N MET A 189 -6.09 26.94 -10.88
CA MET A 189 -4.89 26.21 -11.32
C MET A 189 -4.66 25.04 -10.39
N LEU A 190 -4.72 23.80 -10.93
CA LEU A 190 -4.55 22.57 -10.17
C LEU A 190 -3.15 22.00 -10.30
N TYR A 191 -2.51 22.23 -11.46
CA TYR A 191 -1.16 21.72 -11.73
C TYR A 191 -0.49 22.57 -12.81
N VAL A 192 0.82 22.71 -12.73
CA VAL A 192 1.70 23.29 -13.73
C VAL A 192 3.05 22.60 -13.67
N ASN A 193 3.62 22.25 -14.82
CA ASN A 193 4.96 21.65 -14.86
C ASN A 193 6.05 22.73 -14.80
N GLU A 194 7.30 22.30 -14.54
CA GLU A 194 8.43 23.21 -14.40
C GLU A 194 8.70 24.04 -15.65
N SER A 195 8.54 23.45 -16.85
CA SER A 195 8.70 24.16 -18.12
C SER A 195 7.74 25.33 -18.22
N MET A 196 6.46 25.13 -17.92
CA MET A 196 5.44 26.17 -17.91
C MET A 196 5.68 27.22 -16.82
N ALA A 197 6.16 26.81 -15.66
CA ALA A 197 6.35 27.71 -14.51
C ALA A 197 7.60 28.59 -14.62
N ALA A 198 8.63 28.13 -15.30
CA ALA A 198 9.93 28.82 -15.37
C ALA A 198 9.85 30.28 -15.85
N PRO A 199 9.12 30.65 -16.92
CA PRO A 199 8.98 32.04 -17.37
C PRO A 199 8.28 32.97 -16.36
N TYR A 200 7.53 32.40 -15.40
CA TYR A 200 6.77 33.13 -14.39
C TYR A 200 7.46 33.22 -13.03
N GLY A 201 8.66 32.66 -12.90
CA GLY A 201 9.45 32.70 -11.66
C GLY A 201 9.20 31.51 -10.72
N GLY A 202 8.49 30.46 -11.17
CA GLY A 202 8.30 29.24 -10.41
C GLY A 202 6.85 28.85 -10.20
N ILE A 203 6.65 27.68 -9.60
CA ILE A 203 5.34 27.07 -9.38
C ILE A 203 4.48 27.93 -8.43
N GLU A 204 5.08 28.58 -7.46
CA GLU A 204 4.43 29.43 -6.46
C GLU A 204 3.63 30.58 -7.10
N HIS A 205 4.02 31.01 -8.32
CA HIS A 205 3.26 32.01 -9.06
C HIS A 205 1.83 31.60 -9.35
N PHE A 206 1.58 30.29 -9.48
CA PHE A 206 0.29 29.72 -9.89
C PHE A 206 -0.60 29.32 -8.71
N GLU A 207 -0.03 29.17 -7.52
CA GLU A 207 -0.76 28.69 -6.34
C GLU A 207 -1.92 29.60 -5.95
N GLY A 208 -3.10 29.00 -5.79
CA GLY A 208 -4.32 29.67 -5.37
C GLY A 208 -4.90 30.65 -6.39
N LYS A 209 -4.37 30.68 -7.62
CA LYS A 209 -4.82 31.59 -8.68
C LYS A 209 -5.70 30.87 -9.69
N LYS A 210 -6.55 31.64 -10.34
CA LYS A 210 -7.29 31.21 -11.53
C LYS A 210 -6.42 31.36 -12.79
N CYS A 211 -6.69 30.55 -13.82
CA CYS A 211 -5.88 30.50 -15.03
C CYS A 211 -5.67 31.90 -15.66
N TRP A 212 -6.71 32.74 -15.73
CA TRP A 212 -6.56 34.09 -16.28
C TRP A 212 -5.72 35.02 -15.39
N GLN A 213 -5.70 34.85 -14.09
CA GLN A 213 -4.87 35.62 -13.17
C GLN A 213 -3.38 35.22 -13.24
N ALA A 214 -3.13 33.93 -13.48
CA ALA A 214 -1.78 33.40 -13.53
C ALA A 214 -1.12 33.63 -14.90
N LEU A 215 -1.89 33.50 -15.99
CA LEU A 215 -1.37 33.54 -17.36
C LEU A 215 -1.43 34.93 -18.02
N TYR A 216 -2.33 35.81 -17.58
CA TYR A 216 -2.55 37.10 -18.21
C TYR A 216 -2.57 38.23 -17.18
N LYS A 217 -1.69 39.22 -17.35
CA LYS A 217 -1.46 40.31 -16.38
C LYS A 217 -2.68 41.18 -16.08
N ASP A 218 -3.54 41.40 -17.07
CA ASP A 218 -4.61 42.40 -16.99
C ASP A 218 -6.02 41.81 -17.05
N LYS A 219 -6.16 40.50 -16.91
CA LYS A 219 -7.46 39.83 -16.93
C LYS A 219 -8.09 39.76 -15.54
N THR A 220 -9.32 40.21 -15.43
CA THR A 220 -10.13 40.19 -14.20
C THR A 220 -11.21 39.10 -14.21
N GLY A 221 -11.30 38.32 -15.29
CA GLY A 221 -12.30 37.28 -15.48
C GLY A 221 -11.95 36.32 -16.61
N GLU A 222 -12.87 35.43 -16.93
CA GLU A 222 -12.74 34.42 -17.97
C GLU A 222 -12.39 35.07 -19.36
N CYS A 223 -11.47 34.41 -20.07
CA CYS A 223 -11.04 34.89 -21.38
C CYS A 223 -12.14 34.67 -22.42
N GLU A 224 -12.33 35.66 -23.34
CA GLU A 224 -13.27 35.53 -24.46
C GLU A 224 -12.95 34.36 -25.38
N PHE A 225 -11.65 34.05 -25.52
CA PHE A 225 -11.09 32.94 -26.29
C PHE A 225 -10.88 31.67 -25.45
N CYS A 226 -11.57 31.54 -24.32
CA CYS A 226 -11.37 30.39 -23.44
C CYS A 226 -11.72 29.08 -24.16
N PRO A 227 -10.79 28.12 -24.23
CA PRO A 227 -11.00 26.84 -24.92
C PRO A 227 -12.07 25.97 -24.26
N LYS A 228 -12.47 26.29 -23.05
CA LYS A 228 -13.49 25.57 -22.28
C LYS A 228 -14.77 25.34 -23.10
N LYS A 229 -15.19 26.33 -23.90
CA LYS A 229 -16.40 26.24 -24.74
C LYS A 229 -16.33 25.15 -25.82
N HIS A 230 -15.11 24.69 -26.13
CA HIS A 230 -14.83 23.68 -27.15
C HIS A 230 -14.46 22.32 -26.56
N LEU A 231 -14.33 22.25 -25.22
CA LEU A 231 -13.98 21.04 -24.51
C LEU A 231 -15.20 20.20 -24.09
N ILE A 232 -16.40 20.71 -24.32
CA ILE A 232 -17.68 20.04 -24.10
C ILE A 232 -18.48 20.04 -25.37
N ASP A 233 -19.10 18.93 -25.74
CA ASP A 233 -20.00 18.80 -26.87
C ASP A 233 -21.42 19.28 -26.52
N GLU A 234 -22.33 19.23 -27.51
CA GLU A 234 -23.73 19.64 -27.36
C GLU A 234 -24.51 18.84 -26.30
N ASN A 235 -24.02 17.66 -25.91
CA ASN A 235 -24.60 16.79 -24.88
C ASN A 235 -23.95 16.97 -23.51
N GLY A 236 -23.04 17.94 -23.38
CA GLY A 236 -22.29 18.18 -22.13
C GLY A 236 -21.20 17.15 -21.85
N GLN A 237 -20.79 16.34 -22.85
CA GLN A 237 -19.74 15.36 -22.70
C GLN A 237 -18.37 15.95 -23.09
N PRO A 238 -17.27 15.57 -22.40
CA PRO A 238 -15.94 16.05 -22.73
C PRO A 238 -15.53 15.67 -24.16
N THR A 239 -15.03 16.64 -24.93
CA THR A 239 -14.31 16.36 -26.16
C THR A 239 -12.90 15.87 -25.88
N LYS A 240 -12.34 15.02 -26.78
CA LYS A 240 -11.02 14.44 -26.54
C LYS A 240 -9.89 15.46 -26.69
N VAL A 241 -9.94 16.29 -27.71
CA VAL A 241 -8.89 17.24 -28.04
C VAL A 241 -9.54 18.46 -28.72
N TYR A 242 -9.05 19.63 -28.39
CA TYR A 242 -9.28 20.88 -29.14
C TYR A 242 -7.93 21.54 -29.38
N SER A 243 -7.66 21.93 -30.62
CA SER A 243 -6.45 22.66 -30.99
C SER A 243 -6.84 23.88 -31.79
N TRP A 244 -6.10 24.98 -31.67
CA TRP A 244 -6.17 26.17 -32.51
C TRP A 244 -4.75 26.59 -32.90
N ASP A 245 -4.64 27.18 -34.08
CA ASP A 245 -3.40 27.77 -34.59
C ASP A 245 -3.23 29.20 -34.09
#